data_d0c40bfb8322120c9b135fafd4fe9dbb
#
_entry.id   d0c40bfb8322120c9b135fafd4fe9dbb
#
_cell.length_a   1.000
_cell.length_b   1.000
_cell.length_c   1.000
_cell.angle_alpha   90.00
_cell.angle_beta   90.00
_cell.angle_gamma   90.00
#
_symmetry.space_group_name_H-M   'P 1'
#
loop_
_entity.id
_entity.type
_entity.pdbx_description
1 polymer ?
#
loop_
_entity_poly.entity_id
_entity_poly.type
_entity_poly.pdbx_seq_one_letter_code
_entity_poly.pdbx_strand_id
1 'polypeptide(L)'
;MDDALWMTFPALEALPGFVHRFTLRHPDVDVNAERAVVVDRLWDWHRSQAEELGFESTSLCIAEQVHGRGVAVIDSPQKESAIGTDGLISNTAGLVIGIYVADCCAVYLADPHTGAFGVVHSGKKGTELGITTHAIEKMQEHFGSRPADIHVQLSPCIRPPAYEIDFAAQIRQQALAAGIPTTQVHDTGLCTSLDLRRFYSYRMEKGRTGRMLALLGRPA
;
A
#
# COMPACT_ATOMS: atom_id res chain seq x y z
N MET A 1 -18.04 12.91 -14.62
CA MET A 1 -16.84 12.08 -14.39
C MET A 1 -16.45 12.37 -12.95
N ASP A 2 -16.23 11.33 -12.19
CA ASP A 2 -15.91 11.45 -10.76
C ASP A 2 -14.50 12.06 -10.66
N ASP A 3 -14.41 13.31 -10.21
CA ASP A 3 -13.14 14.04 -10.07
C ASP A 3 -12.39 13.66 -8.77
N ALA A 4 -12.75 12.51 -8.19
CA ALA A 4 -12.12 12.04 -6.97
C ALA A 4 -10.63 11.79 -7.18
N LEU A 5 -9.79 12.37 -6.32
CA LEU A 5 -8.33 12.20 -6.35
C LEU A 5 -7.87 10.97 -5.54
N TRP A 6 -8.77 10.10 -5.19
CA TRP A 6 -8.52 8.85 -4.47
C TRP A 6 -9.56 7.78 -4.83
N MET A 7 -9.29 6.55 -4.48
CA MET A 7 -10.20 5.42 -4.58
C MET A 7 -10.12 4.54 -3.33
N THR A 8 -11.17 3.77 -3.12
CA THR A 8 -11.27 2.72 -2.10
C THR A 8 -11.48 1.35 -2.73
N PHE A 9 -11.46 0.31 -1.93
CA PHE A 9 -11.62 -1.08 -2.37
C PHE A 9 -12.78 -1.72 -1.61
N PRO A 10 -13.84 -2.18 -2.29
CA PRO A 10 -15.02 -2.76 -1.64
C PRO A 10 -14.71 -3.88 -0.63
N ALA A 11 -13.67 -4.68 -0.91
CA ALA A 11 -13.26 -5.76 -0.01
C ALA A 11 -12.73 -5.26 1.34
N LEU A 12 -12.06 -4.11 1.37
CA LEU A 12 -11.59 -3.48 2.61
C LEU A 12 -12.68 -2.63 3.27
N GLU A 13 -13.56 -1.99 2.49
CA GLU A 13 -14.72 -1.25 3.03
C GLU A 13 -15.68 -2.14 3.82
N ALA A 14 -15.77 -3.43 3.44
CA ALA A 14 -16.59 -4.40 4.13
C ALA A 14 -16.03 -4.85 5.48
N LEU A 15 -14.77 -4.52 5.80
CA LEU A 15 -14.13 -4.94 7.04
C LEU A 15 -14.34 -3.91 8.14
N PRO A 16 -14.96 -4.27 9.27
CA PRO A 16 -15.21 -3.34 10.36
C PRO A 16 -13.91 -2.91 11.05
N GLY A 17 -13.84 -1.65 11.46
CA GLY A 17 -12.73 -1.11 12.25
C GLY A 17 -11.50 -0.70 11.42
N PHE A 18 -11.54 -0.81 10.08
CA PHE A 18 -10.49 -0.33 9.20
C PHE A 18 -10.98 0.78 8.28
N VAL A 19 -10.10 1.71 7.99
CA VAL A 19 -10.30 2.70 6.94
C VAL A 19 -9.08 2.70 6.03
N HIS A 20 -9.30 2.95 4.74
CA HIS A 20 -8.22 2.92 3.76
C HIS A 20 -8.46 3.91 2.64
N ARG A 21 -7.40 4.25 1.93
CA ARG A 21 -7.44 5.10 0.74
C ARG A 21 -6.26 4.76 -0.17
N PHE A 22 -6.48 4.85 -1.46
CA PHE A 22 -5.43 4.84 -2.46
C PHE A 22 -5.50 6.14 -3.25
N THR A 23 -4.52 7.03 -3.10
CA THR A 23 -4.52 8.31 -3.78
C THR A 23 -4.28 8.13 -5.28
N LEU A 24 -4.82 9.03 -6.08
CA LEU A 24 -4.65 9.05 -7.52
C LEU A 24 -3.68 10.17 -7.93
N ARG A 25 -3.56 10.41 -9.22
CA ARG A 25 -2.76 11.53 -9.72
C ARG A 25 -3.39 12.87 -9.32
N HIS A 26 -2.60 13.74 -8.69
CA HIS A 26 -2.99 15.12 -8.43
C HIS A 26 -2.79 15.97 -9.69
N PRO A 27 -3.82 16.65 -10.22
CA PRO A 27 -3.72 17.37 -11.50
C PRO A 27 -2.81 18.60 -11.44
N ASP A 28 -2.74 19.28 -10.30
CA ASP A 28 -2.11 20.59 -10.17
C ASP A 28 -0.67 20.54 -9.63
N VAL A 29 -0.13 19.34 -9.32
CA VAL A 29 1.22 19.19 -8.82
C VAL A 29 2.18 18.83 -9.95
N ASP A 30 3.21 19.67 -10.18
CA ASP A 30 4.30 19.33 -11.08
C ASP A 30 5.13 18.17 -10.51
N VAL A 31 5.06 17.03 -11.19
CA VAL A 31 5.73 15.79 -10.79
C VAL A 31 6.91 15.41 -11.68
N ASN A 32 7.32 16.29 -12.60
CA ASN A 32 8.48 16.05 -13.47
C ASN A 32 9.79 16.32 -12.74
N ALA A 33 10.07 15.54 -11.70
CA ALA A 33 11.29 15.68 -10.89
C ALA A 33 11.72 14.32 -10.31
N GLU A 34 12.80 14.32 -9.56
CA GLU A 34 13.28 13.17 -8.79
C GLU A 34 12.31 12.80 -7.64
N ARG A 35 12.30 11.52 -7.22
CA ARG A 35 11.37 10.97 -6.21
C ARG A 35 11.25 11.85 -4.95
N ALA A 36 12.38 12.24 -4.36
CA ALA A 36 12.38 13.00 -3.11
C ALA A 36 11.66 14.34 -3.27
N VAL A 37 11.92 15.07 -4.35
CA VAL A 37 11.29 16.36 -4.66
C VAL A 37 9.79 16.20 -4.88
N VAL A 38 9.39 15.16 -5.60
CA VAL A 38 7.97 14.92 -5.89
C VAL A 38 7.20 14.49 -4.66
N VAL A 39 7.77 13.64 -3.81
CA VAL A 39 7.15 13.23 -2.55
C VAL A 39 6.98 14.44 -1.63
N ASP A 40 7.97 15.33 -1.57
CA ASP A 40 7.89 16.59 -0.80
C ASP A 40 6.76 17.49 -1.31
N ARG A 41 6.65 17.69 -2.63
CA ARG A 41 5.57 18.49 -3.24
C ARG A 41 4.16 17.92 -2.99
N LEU A 42 4.04 16.61 -2.87
CA LEU A 42 2.78 15.91 -2.62
C LEU A 42 2.50 15.71 -1.13
N TRP A 43 3.47 16.00 -0.24
CA TRP A 43 3.40 15.64 1.17
C TRP A 43 2.19 16.21 1.90
N ASP A 44 1.94 17.51 1.78
CA ASP A 44 0.83 18.16 2.48
C ASP A 44 -0.53 17.60 2.03
N TRP A 45 -0.68 17.33 0.73
CA TRP A 45 -1.88 16.70 0.22
C TRP A 45 -2.00 15.25 0.69
N HIS A 46 -0.93 14.46 0.66
CA HIS A 46 -0.94 13.08 1.16
C HIS A 46 -1.28 13.02 2.66
N ARG A 47 -0.74 13.95 3.44
CA ARG A 47 -1.05 14.06 4.86
C ARG A 47 -2.52 14.42 5.10
N SER A 48 -3.08 15.37 4.35
CA SER A 48 -4.50 15.70 4.47
C SER A 48 -5.41 14.49 4.16
N GLN A 49 -4.97 13.56 3.32
CA GLN A 49 -5.73 12.33 3.06
C GLN A 49 -5.82 11.42 4.30
N ALA A 50 -4.81 11.41 5.16
CA ALA A 50 -4.86 10.71 6.44
C ALA A 50 -5.76 11.45 7.45
N GLU A 51 -5.70 12.79 7.48
CA GLU A 51 -6.54 13.63 8.32
C GLU A 51 -8.04 13.48 7.97
N GLU A 52 -8.38 13.45 6.68
CA GLU A 52 -9.75 13.18 6.21
C GLU A 52 -10.26 11.77 6.56
N LEU A 53 -9.37 10.80 6.78
CA LEU A 53 -9.72 9.47 7.29
C LEU A 53 -9.91 9.45 8.82
N GLY A 54 -9.73 10.59 9.51
CA GLY A 54 -9.94 10.74 10.94
C GLY A 54 -8.69 10.54 11.80
N PHE A 55 -7.50 10.62 11.21
CA PHE A 55 -6.24 10.49 11.97
C PHE A 55 -5.61 11.85 12.27
N GLU A 56 -4.89 11.93 13.38
CA GLU A 56 -4.01 13.05 13.64
C GLU A 56 -2.88 13.10 12.59
N SER A 57 -2.44 14.29 12.20
CA SER A 57 -1.38 14.46 11.19
C SER A 57 -0.06 13.77 11.54
N THR A 58 0.18 13.54 12.82
CA THR A 58 1.36 12.85 13.35
C THR A 58 1.22 11.33 13.40
N SER A 59 0.03 10.80 13.12
CA SER A 59 -0.26 9.35 13.18
C SER A 59 0.10 8.60 11.91
N LEU A 60 0.46 9.31 10.82
CA LEU A 60 0.87 8.71 9.55
C LEU A 60 2.32 8.21 9.64
N CYS A 61 2.49 6.89 9.56
CA CYS A 61 3.79 6.24 9.51
C CYS A 61 4.04 5.72 8.09
N ILE A 62 5.24 5.95 7.55
CA ILE A 62 5.64 5.52 6.21
C ILE A 62 6.93 4.70 6.25
N ALA A 63 7.13 3.82 5.26
CA ALA A 63 8.37 3.09 5.06
C ALA A 63 9.35 3.88 4.19
N GLU A 64 10.66 3.64 4.34
CA GLU A 64 11.69 4.23 3.49
C GLU A 64 11.59 3.76 2.04
N GLN A 65 11.26 2.47 1.84
CA GLN A 65 11.11 1.78 0.56
C GLN A 65 12.41 1.67 -0.24
N VAL A 66 13.18 0.66 0.10
CA VAL A 66 14.47 0.32 -0.50
C VAL A 66 14.38 -0.81 -1.53
N HIS A 67 13.17 -1.23 -1.90
CA HIS A 67 12.88 -2.39 -2.76
C HIS A 67 13.42 -3.71 -2.16
N GLY A 68 13.35 -3.82 -0.85
CA GLY A 68 13.75 -5.00 -0.07
C GLY A 68 12.55 -5.89 0.31
N ARG A 69 12.71 -6.62 1.42
CA ARG A 69 11.63 -7.41 2.06
C ARG A 69 11.41 -7.03 3.53
N GLY A 70 12.07 -5.97 4.01
CA GLY A 70 11.93 -5.53 5.39
C GLY A 70 10.51 -5.06 5.69
N VAL A 71 9.94 -5.52 6.81
CA VAL A 71 8.63 -5.13 7.32
C VAL A 71 8.79 -4.69 8.77
N ALA A 72 8.42 -3.46 9.09
CA ALA A 72 8.45 -2.93 10.46
C ALA A 72 7.12 -3.16 11.18
N VAL A 73 7.20 -3.42 12.48
CA VAL A 73 6.05 -3.39 13.40
C VAL A 73 5.96 -1.97 13.95
N ILE A 74 4.79 -1.34 13.83
CA ILE A 74 4.52 0.02 14.29
C ILE A 74 3.53 -0.03 15.44
N ASP A 75 3.93 0.44 16.61
CA ASP A 75 3.11 0.47 17.83
C ASP A 75 2.77 1.90 18.30
N SER A 76 3.42 2.90 17.72
CA SER A 76 3.26 4.31 18.06
C SER A 76 3.60 5.22 16.87
N PRO A 77 3.10 6.46 16.83
CA PRO A 77 3.43 7.43 15.79
C PRO A 77 4.95 7.61 15.64
N GLN A 78 5.42 7.65 14.39
CA GLN A 78 6.83 7.83 14.08
C GLN A 78 7.04 9.12 13.28
N LYS A 79 8.04 9.92 13.67
CA LYS A 79 8.38 11.17 12.97
C LYS A 79 9.14 10.93 11.68
N GLU A 80 9.87 9.83 11.59
CA GLU A 80 10.72 9.48 10.46
C GLU A 80 10.23 8.19 9.82
N SER A 81 10.58 8.00 8.54
CA SER A 81 10.29 6.76 7.83
C SER A 81 10.98 5.57 8.49
N ALA A 82 10.30 4.42 8.53
CA ALA A 82 10.90 3.18 9.02
C ALA A 82 12.05 2.73 8.11
N ILE A 83 13.28 2.85 8.61
CA ILE A 83 14.51 2.65 7.82
C ILE A 83 14.67 1.20 7.38
N GLY A 84 15.11 0.99 6.12
CA GLY A 84 15.40 -0.33 5.55
C GLY A 84 14.17 -1.20 5.30
N THR A 85 12.97 -0.61 5.33
CA THR A 85 11.72 -1.35 5.17
C THR A 85 10.96 -0.99 3.90
N ASP A 86 10.19 -1.95 3.41
CA ASP A 86 9.25 -1.84 2.28
C ASP A 86 7.81 -2.21 2.70
N GLY A 87 7.58 -2.41 3.98
CA GLY A 87 6.28 -2.71 4.53
C GLY A 87 6.17 -2.31 5.99
N LEU A 88 4.94 -2.03 6.41
CA LEU A 88 4.58 -1.70 7.77
C LEU A 88 3.40 -2.56 8.19
N ILE A 89 3.40 -3.02 9.44
CA ILE A 89 2.28 -3.71 10.08
C ILE A 89 2.02 -3.12 11.46
N SER A 90 0.77 -3.12 11.89
CA SER A 90 0.33 -2.65 13.21
C SER A 90 -0.95 -3.36 13.66
N ASN A 91 -1.29 -3.27 14.93
CA ASN A 91 -2.64 -3.51 15.44
C ASN A 91 -3.13 -2.38 16.35
N THR A 92 -2.41 -1.28 16.39
CA THR A 92 -2.68 -0.13 17.26
C THR A 92 -3.78 0.75 16.65
N ALA A 93 -4.83 1.02 17.43
CA ALA A 93 -5.84 2.01 17.06
C ALA A 93 -5.26 3.44 17.10
N GLY A 94 -5.79 4.34 16.27
CA GLY A 94 -5.29 5.70 16.12
C GLY A 94 -4.07 5.82 15.18
N LEU A 95 -3.59 4.71 14.60
CA LEU A 95 -2.50 4.73 13.62
C LEU A 95 -2.98 4.50 12.18
N VAL A 96 -2.33 5.18 11.26
CA VAL A 96 -2.43 4.96 9.82
C VAL A 96 -1.03 4.75 9.24
N ILE A 97 -0.89 3.74 8.41
CA ILE A 97 0.37 3.41 7.72
C ILE A 97 0.24 3.68 6.24
N GLY A 98 1.34 4.06 5.60
CA GLY A 98 1.35 4.45 4.20
C GLY A 98 2.54 3.89 3.41
N ILE A 99 2.29 3.54 2.14
CA ILE A 99 3.28 3.08 1.17
C ILE A 99 3.11 3.85 -0.14
N TYR A 100 4.19 4.38 -0.65
CA TYR A 100 4.25 5.06 -1.96
C TYR A 100 4.44 4.09 -3.10
N VAL A 101 3.65 4.25 -4.17
CA VAL A 101 3.78 3.44 -5.38
C VAL A 101 3.65 4.29 -6.66
N ALA A 102 4.37 3.85 -7.69
CA ALA A 102 4.18 4.22 -9.09
C ALA A 102 4.62 3.00 -9.91
N ASP A 103 3.68 2.22 -10.37
CA ASP A 103 3.78 0.89 -11.03
C ASP A 103 3.92 -0.31 -10.08
N CYS A 104 4.71 -0.23 -8.98
CA CYS A 104 4.72 -1.30 -7.99
C CYS A 104 3.33 -1.45 -7.33
N CYS A 105 3.03 -2.63 -6.81
CA CYS A 105 1.80 -2.90 -6.08
C CYS A 105 1.95 -2.51 -4.61
N ALA A 106 0.99 -1.77 -4.08
CA ALA A 106 0.74 -1.74 -2.65
C ALA A 106 -0.18 -2.91 -2.30
N VAL A 107 0.25 -3.77 -1.38
CA VAL A 107 -0.53 -4.91 -0.90
C VAL A 107 -1.03 -4.59 0.49
N TYR A 108 -2.34 -4.45 0.62
CA TYR A 108 -3.03 -4.23 1.88
C TYR A 108 -3.32 -5.58 2.54
N LEU A 109 -3.12 -5.65 3.84
CA LEU A 109 -3.37 -6.80 4.69
C LEU A 109 -4.24 -6.36 5.87
N ALA A 110 -5.36 -7.03 6.14
CA ALA A 110 -6.23 -6.68 7.26
C ALA A 110 -6.80 -7.94 7.90
N ASP A 111 -6.68 -8.04 9.21
CA ASP A 111 -7.25 -9.11 10.03
C ASP A 111 -8.28 -8.52 11.00
N PRO A 112 -9.59 -8.68 10.74
CA PRO A 112 -10.62 -8.12 11.60
C PRO A 112 -10.73 -8.81 12.96
N HIS A 113 -10.16 -10.00 13.15
CA HIS A 113 -10.20 -10.71 14.43
C HIS A 113 -9.19 -10.15 15.45
N THR A 114 -7.96 -9.91 14.99
CA THR A 114 -6.90 -9.36 15.87
C THR A 114 -6.83 -7.84 15.81
N GLY A 115 -7.49 -7.23 14.80
CA GLY A 115 -7.34 -5.83 14.47
C GLY A 115 -5.99 -5.50 13.84
N ALA A 116 -5.21 -6.49 13.45
CA ALA A 116 -3.93 -6.27 12.78
C ALA A 116 -4.13 -5.82 11.32
N PHE A 117 -3.26 -4.92 10.88
CA PHE A 117 -3.27 -4.40 9.51
C PHE A 117 -1.86 -4.15 9.01
N GLY A 118 -1.70 -4.12 7.70
CA GLY A 118 -0.41 -3.89 7.07
C GLY A 118 -0.54 -3.36 5.64
N VAL A 119 0.48 -2.64 5.19
CA VAL A 119 0.65 -2.31 3.77
C VAL A 119 2.10 -2.55 3.38
N VAL A 120 2.33 -3.27 2.27
CA VAL A 120 3.67 -3.55 1.79
C VAL A 120 3.85 -3.11 0.34
N HIS A 121 5.05 -2.66 0.01
CA HIS A 121 5.52 -2.27 -1.31
C HIS A 121 6.06 -3.50 -2.05
N SER A 122 5.32 -4.02 -3.01
CA SER A 122 5.69 -5.21 -3.77
C SER A 122 5.78 -4.90 -5.26
N GLY A 123 6.96 -4.54 -5.72
CA GLY A 123 7.34 -4.53 -7.12
C GLY A 123 8.04 -5.84 -7.49
N LYS A 124 8.71 -5.91 -8.66
CA LYS A 124 9.44 -7.09 -9.12
C LYS A 124 10.32 -7.68 -8.01
N LYS A 125 11.27 -6.89 -7.49
CA LYS A 125 12.26 -7.36 -6.49
C LYS A 125 11.61 -7.73 -5.15
N GLY A 126 10.69 -6.91 -4.63
CA GLY A 126 9.98 -7.22 -3.39
C GLY A 126 9.16 -8.49 -3.49
N THR A 127 8.51 -8.73 -4.65
CA THR A 127 7.78 -9.95 -4.95
C THR A 127 8.71 -11.17 -5.02
N GLU A 128 9.84 -11.07 -5.76
CA GLU A 128 10.86 -12.13 -5.82
C GLU A 128 11.42 -12.49 -4.43
N LEU A 129 11.54 -11.52 -3.54
CA LEU A 129 11.99 -11.71 -2.15
C LEU A 129 10.88 -12.19 -1.20
N GLY A 130 9.63 -12.28 -1.65
CA GLY A 130 8.51 -12.79 -0.87
C GLY A 130 8.03 -11.83 0.23
N ILE A 131 8.04 -10.51 -0.01
CA ILE A 131 7.64 -9.53 1.02
C ILE A 131 6.21 -9.73 1.52
N THR A 132 5.27 -10.13 0.66
CA THR A 132 3.88 -10.39 1.06
C THR A 132 3.80 -11.56 2.04
N THR A 133 4.46 -12.68 1.74
CA THR A 133 4.56 -13.84 2.65
C THR A 133 5.20 -13.42 3.96
N HIS A 134 6.30 -12.67 3.91
CA HIS A 134 6.99 -12.21 5.11
C HIS A 134 6.12 -11.30 6.00
N ALA A 135 5.30 -10.43 5.40
CA ALA A 135 4.36 -9.60 6.17
C ALA A 135 3.28 -10.46 6.86
N ILE A 136 2.75 -11.47 6.17
CA ILE A 136 1.78 -12.41 6.74
C ILE A 136 2.41 -13.18 7.92
N GLU A 137 3.62 -13.71 7.76
CA GLU A 137 4.37 -14.37 8.84
C GLU A 137 4.57 -13.46 10.05
N LYS A 138 4.94 -12.19 9.82
CA LYS A 138 5.09 -11.21 10.90
C LYS A 138 3.76 -10.87 11.59
N MET A 139 2.64 -10.79 10.85
CA MET A 139 1.32 -10.61 11.47
C MET A 139 0.95 -11.80 12.35
N GLN A 140 1.30 -13.03 11.94
CA GLN A 140 1.12 -14.22 12.77
C GLN A 140 1.98 -14.15 14.03
N GLU A 141 3.27 -13.84 13.89
CA GLU A 141 4.25 -13.81 14.98
C GLU A 141 3.92 -12.73 16.03
N HIS A 142 3.61 -11.51 15.58
CA HIS A 142 3.47 -10.36 16.48
C HIS A 142 2.04 -10.16 16.99
N PHE A 143 1.02 -10.54 16.22
CA PHE A 143 -0.37 -10.24 16.55
C PHE A 143 -1.25 -11.49 16.69
N GLY A 144 -0.70 -12.68 16.43
CA GLY A 144 -1.47 -13.93 16.48
C GLY A 144 -2.49 -14.08 15.34
N SER A 145 -2.35 -13.30 14.27
CA SER A 145 -3.20 -13.39 13.08
C SER A 145 -3.13 -14.79 12.47
N ARG A 146 -4.27 -15.36 12.11
CA ARG A 146 -4.31 -16.61 11.36
C ARG A 146 -4.46 -16.29 9.86
N PRO A 147 -3.74 -16.95 8.95
CA PRO A 147 -3.90 -16.71 7.51
C PRO A 147 -5.36 -16.79 7.04
N ALA A 148 -6.15 -17.68 7.64
CA ALA A 148 -7.56 -17.82 7.33
C ALA A 148 -8.43 -16.58 7.66
N ASP A 149 -7.94 -15.68 8.48
CA ASP A 149 -8.65 -14.47 8.91
C ASP A 149 -8.13 -13.19 8.21
N ILE A 150 -7.00 -13.28 7.50
CA ILE A 150 -6.38 -12.13 6.83
C ILE A 150 -7.02 -11.91 5.45
N HIS A 151 -7.45 -10.70 5.18
CA HIS A 151 -7.84 -10.23 3.85
C HIS A 151 -6.67 -9.52 3.17
N VAL A 152 -6.47 -9.83 1.90
CA VAL A 152 -5.41 -9.27 1.05
C VAL A 152 -6.04 -8.50 -0.10
N GLN A 153 -5.66 -7.25 -0.29
CA GLN A 153 -6.10 -6.42 -1.42
C GLN A 153 -4.89 -5.86 -2.17
N LEU A 154 -4.81 -6.14 -3.46
CA LEU A 154 -3.82 -5.56 -4.36
C LEU A 154 -4.32 -4.21 -4.91
N SER A 155 -3.46 -3.19 -4.86
CA SER A 155 -3.73 -1.91 -5.52
C SER A 155 -3.60 -1.99 -7.04
N PRO A 156 -4.01 -0.97 -7.80
CA PRO A 156 -3.56 -0.77 -9.17
C PRO A 156 -2.02 -0.84 -9.24
N CYS A 157 -1.49 -1.54 -10.24
CA CYS A 157 -0.05 -1.69 -10.49
C CYS A 157 0.21 -1.93 -11.97
N ILE A 158 1.46 -1.87 -12.42
CA ILE A 158 1.77 -2.15 -13.82
C ILE A 158 1.62 -3.64 -14.11
N ARG A 159 1.15 -3.97 -15.34
CA ARG A 159 0.82 -5.34 -15.74
C ARG A 159 1.27 -5.63 -17.17
N PRO A 160 1.37 -6.91 -17.55
CA PRO A 160 1.55 -7.27 -18.95
C PRO A 160 0.41 -6.70 -19.84
N PRO A 161 0.69 -6.33 -21.10
CA PRO A 161 2.00 -6.37 -21.77
C PRO A 161 2.89 -5.14 -21.50
N ALA A 162 2.45 -4.14 -20.72
CA ALA A 162 3.22 -2.93 -20.44
C ALA A 162 4.45 -3.21 -19.55
N TYR A 163 4.42 -4.30 -18.82
CA TYR A 163 5.54 -4.83 -18.05
C TYR A 163 5.72 -6.32 -18.35
N GLU A 164 6.97 -6.79 -18.39
CA GLU A 164 7.31 -8.15 -18.82
C GLU A 164 6.99 -9.24 -17.79
N ILE A 165 6.77 -8.86 -16.53
CA ILE A 165 6.50 -9.79 -15.42
C ILE A 165 5.13 -9.47 -14.80
N ASP A 166 4.30 -10.49 -14.65
CA ASP A 166 3.07 -10.38 -13.85
C ASP A 166 3.37 -10.64 -12.38
N PHE A 167 3.95 -9.63 -11.70
CA PHE A 167 4.18 -9.75 -10.27
C PHE A 167 2.89 -9.69 -9.45
N ALA A 168 1.80 -9.14 -9.99
CA ALA A 168 0.50 -9.18 -9.31
C ALA A 168 -0.03 -10.62 -9.21
N ALA A 169 0.09 -11.42 -10.27
CA ALA A 169 -0.23 -12.84 -10.21
C ALA A 169 0.66 -13.59 -9.19
N GLN A 170 1.95 -13.26 -9.15
CA GLN A 170 2.88 -13.85 -8.17
C GLN A 170 2.53 -13.46 -6.72
N ILE A 171 2.17 -12.20 -6.45
CA ILE A 171 1.70 -11.74 -5.13
C ILE A 171 0.48 -12.54 -4.69
N ARG A 172 -0.50 -12.71 -5.58
CA ARG A 172 -1.69 -13.52 -5.29
C ARG A 172 -1.32 -14.96 -4.95
N GLN A 173 -0.42 -15.58 -5.72
CA GLN A 173 0.07 -16.93 -5.45
C GLN A 173 0.76 -17.03 -4.08
N GLN A 174 1.58 -16.02 -3.71
CA GLN A 174 2.23 -15.96 -2.40
C GLN A 174 1.23 -15.89 -1.26
N ALA A 175 0.18 -15.06 -1.39
CA ALA A 175 -0.88 -14.99 -0.39
C ALA A 175 -1.62 -16.34 -0.22
N LEU A 176 -2.00 -16.96 -1.33
CA LEU A 176 -2.65 -18.29 -1.31
C LEU A 176 -1.74 -19.37 -0.72
N ALA A 177 -0.45 -19.37 -1.07
CA ALA A 177 0.53 -20.33 -0.54
C ALA A 177 0.78 -20.12 0.96
N ALA A 178 0.61 -18.89 1.47
CA ALA A 178 0.67 -18.58 2.90
C ALA A 178 -0.60 -19.01 3.67
N GLY A 179 -1.61 -19.57 2.98
CA GLY A 179 -2.83 -20.08 3.60
C GLY A 179 -4.02 -19.10 3.62
N ILE A 180 -3.90 -17.96 2.94
CA ILE A 180 -5.04 -17.04 2.79
C ILE A 180 -6.09 -17.69 1.87
N PRO A 181 -7.38 -17.73 2.26
CA PRO A 181 -8.45 -18.25 1.40
C PRO A 181 -8.58 -17.45 0.09
N THR A 182 -8.88 -18.13 -1.01
CA THR A 182 -9.05 -17.49 -2.33
C THR A 182 -10.10 -16.37 -2.30
N THR A 183 -11.14 -16.51 -1.48
CA THR A 183 -12.21 -15.53 -1.29
C THR A 183 -11.77 -14.27 -0.57
N GLN A 184 -10.58 -14.27 0.04
CA GLN A 184 -10.00 -13.14 0.78
C GLN A 184 -8.80 -12.50 0.04
N VAL A 185 -8.47 -12.97 -1.18
CA VAL A 185 -7.42 -12.37 -2.02
C VAL A 185 -8.06 -11.60 -3.16
N HIS A 186 -8.03 -10.29 -3.06
CA HIS A 186 -8.67 -9.35 -3.98
C HIS A 186 -7.65 -8.60 -4.83
N ASP A 187 -7.99 -8.37 -6.08
CA ASP A 187 -7.15 -7.66 -7.04
C ASP A 187 -8.04 -6.75 -7.90
N THR A 188 -7.66 -5.50 -8.05
CA THR A 188 -8.40 -4.53 -8.87
C THR A 188 -8.34 -4.87 -10.37
N GLY A 189 -7.32 -5.57 -10.82
CA GLY A 189 -7.03 -5.80 -12.24
C GLY A 189 -6.59 -4.54 -13.00
N LEU A 190 -6.56 -3.38 -12.36
CA LEU A 190 -6.19 -2.11 -13.00
C LEU A 190 -4.68 -2.02 -13.24
N CYS A 191 -4.32 -1.52 -14.43
CA CYS A 191 -2.93 -1.29 -14.81
C CYS A 191 -2.62 0.21 -14.81
N THR A 192 -1.59 0.62 -14.05
CA THR A 192 -1.20 2.03 -13.90
C THR A 192 -0.72 2.66 -15.21
N SER A 193 -0.15 1.88 -16.13
CA SER A 193 0.34 2.36 -17.42
C SER A 193 -0.75 2.68 -18.44
N LEU A 194 -1.98 2.22 -18.22
CA LEU A 194 -3.08 2.36 -19.18
C LEU A 194 -3.92 3.63 -18.97
N ASP A 195 -3.84 4.25 -17.80
CA ASP A 195 -4.57 5.49 -17.51
C ASP A 195 -3.68 6.48 -16.72
N LEU A 196 -2.84 7.20 -17.47
CA LEU A 196 -1.96 8.22 -16.90
C LEU A 196 -2.69 9.48 -16.41
N ARG A 197 -3.99 9.62 -16.68
CA ARG A 197 -4.79 10.71 -16.09
C ARG A 197 -5.11 10.42 -14.63
N ARG A 198 -5.23 9.14 -14.26
CA ARG A 198 -5.56 8.68 -12.90
C ARG A 198 -4.34 8.22 -12.12
N PHE A 199 -3.34 7.63 -12.78
CA PHE A 199 -2.21 7.00 -12.11
C PHE A 199 -0.88 7.62 -12.52
N TYR A 200 0.05 7.63 -11.59
CA TYR A 200 1.46 7.84 -11.89
C TYR A 200 2.09 6.52 -12.37
N SER A 201 2.93 6.58 -13.39
CA SER A 201 3.64 5.41 -13.89
C SER A 201 5.13 5.70 -14.08
N TYR A 202 5.96 5.04 -13.30
CA TYR A 202 7.41 5.16 -13.38
C TYR A 202 7.95 4.72 -14.76
N ARG A 203 7.39 3.63 -15.30
CA ARG A 203 7.76 3.08 -16.62
C ARG A 203 7.40 4.05 -17.75
N MET A 204 6.17 4.53 -17.76
CA MET A 204 5.67 5.36 -18.87
C MET A 204 6.26 6.76 -18.85
N GLU A 205 6.51 7.31 -17.67
CA GLU A 205 7.04 8.65 -17.44
C GLU A 205 8.56 8.67 -17.19
N LYS A 206 9.24 7.55 -17.50
CA LYS A 206 10.72 7.43 -17.47
C LYS A 206 11.35 7.85 -16.15
N GLY A 207 10.71 7.49 -15.04
CA GLY A 207 11.18 7.74 -13.68
C GLY A 207 10.84 9.12 -13.10
N ARG A 208 10.44 10.09 -13.93
CA ARG A 208 10.08 11.47 -13.52
C ARG A 208 8.56 11.57 -13.38
N THR A 209 8.05 11.14 -12.26
CA THR A 209 6.60 11.01 -12.03
C THR A 209 6.27 11.11 -10.55
N GLY A 210 5.00 11.37 -10.22
CA GLY A 210 4.47 11.36 -8.88
C GLY A 210 4.45 9.98 -8.21
N ARG A 211 3.85 9.95 -7.04
CA ARG A 211 3.59 8.70 -6.29
C ARG A 211 2.15 8.71 -5.80
N MET A 212 1.43 7.62 -6.04
CA MET A 212 0.22 7.31 -5.29
C MET A 212 0.62 6.91 -3.87
N LEU A 213 -0.21 7.23 -2.90
CA LEU A 213 -0.05 6.80 -1.51
C LEU A 213 -1.18 5.81 -1.17
N ALA A 214 -0.78 4.63 -0.75
CA ALA A 214 -1.67 3.61 -0.22
C ALA A 214 -1.74 3.76 1.30
N LEU A 215 -2.92 4.05 1.84
CA LEU A 215 -3.19 4.27 3.26
C LEU A 215 -4.08 3.16 3.81
N LEU A 216 -3.74 2.63 4.98
CA LEU A 216 -4.58 1.73 5.78
C LEU A 216 -4.39 2.05 7.25
N GLY A 217 -5.47 2.13 8.00
CA GLY A 217 -5.40 2.42 9.41
C GLY A 217 -6.63 1.97 10.19
N ARG A 218 -6.52 2.04 11.52
CA ARG A 218 -7.62 1.84 12.46
C ARG A 218 -7.86 3.13 13.23
N PRO A 219 -9.02 3.75 13.07
CA PRO A 219 -9.42 4.88 13.92
C PRO A 219 -9.40 4.51 15.42
N ALA A 220 -9.27 5.51 16.28
CA ALA A 220 -9.27 5.35 17.75
C ALA A 220 -10.64 4.95 18.30
#